data_8f21245529aaae484b4644dd333aeec1
#
_entry.id   8f21245529aaae484b4644dd333aeec1
#
_cell.length_a   1.000
_cell.length_b   1.000
_cell.length_c   1.000
_cell.angle_alpha   90.00
_cell.angle_beta   90.00
_cell.angle_gamma   90.00
#
_symmetry.space_group_name_H-M   'P 1'
#
loop_
_entity.id
_entity.type
_entity.pdbx_description
1 polymer ?
#
loop_
_entity_poly.entity_id
_entity_poly.type
_entity_poly.pdbx_seq_one_letter_code
_entity_poly.pdbx_strand_id
1 'polypeptide(L)'
;MAFKSPDTLVQAYGITIFVTVVGTITAVLLSAMTGYVLARPDFPWRNKISFFFFFTTLFSGGLVPWYLMCSKFFKFNNHIYSLILPCLFSVWNMIIAKSFMKGIPFELTEAAKVDGAGDFYIFWKIILPTAKPLIATIGLFTALTYWNDWYNCMLFMSTGGTWNLQYTLQNLSLIHI
;
A
#
# COMPACT_ATOMS: atom_id res chain seq x y z
N MET A 1 7.52 -32.24 9.25
CA MET A 1 6.38 -32.01 10.17
C MET A 1 5.38 -30.97 9.69
N ALA A 2 5.65 -30.15 8.71
CA ALA A 2 4.76 -29.12 8.19
C ALA A 2 3.51 -29.64 7.44
N PHE A 3 3.57 -30.83 6.86
CA PHE A 3 2.39 -31.49 6.30
C PHE A 3 1.49 -32.17 7.35
N LYS A 4 1.80 -32.04 8.65
CA LYS A 4 0.99 -32.63 9.73
C LYS A 4 -0.26 -31.84 10.11
N SER A 5 -0.41 -30.60 9.64
CA SER A 5 -1.62 -29.81 9.86
C SER A 5 -1.99 -29.05 8.59
N PRO A 6 -2.76 -29.65 7.66
CA PRO A 6 -3.29 -28.94 6.48
C PRO A 6 -4.05 -27.67 6.85
N ASP A 7 -4.64 -27.64 8.04
CA ASP A 7 -5.38 -26.49 8.58
C ASP A 7 -4.51 -25.22 8.70
N THR A 8 -3.24 -25.37 9.10
CA THR A 8 -2.32 -24.22 9.24
C THR A 8 -2.00 -23.58 7.88
N LEU A 9 -1.84 -24.40 6.83
CA LEU A 9 -1.61 -23.86 5.48
C LEU A 9 -2.85 -23.17 4.93
N VAL A 10 -4.03 -23.76 5.14
CA VAL A 10 -5.30 -23.15 4.70
C VAL A 10 -5.52 -21.80 5.39
N GLN A 11 -5.25 -21.74 6.70
CA GLN A 11 -5.33 -20.50 7.45
C GLN A 11 -4.32 -19.45 6.94
N ALA A 12 -3.06 -19.84 6.68
CA ALA A 12 -2.03 -18.96 6.14
C ALA A 12 -2.41 -18.40 4.75
N TYR A 13 -3.01 -19.23 3.89
CA TYR A 13 -3.57 -18.78 2.61
C TYR A 13 -4.68 -17.76 2.80
N GLY A 14 -5.63 -18.02 3.68
CA GLY A 14 -6.73 -17.10 3.97
C GLY A 14 -6.24 -15.73 4.44
N ILE A 15 -5.26 -15.71 5.35
CA ILE A 15 -4.65 -14.47 5.84
C ILE A 15 -3.93 -13.73 4.71
N THR A 16 -3.15 -14.43 3.90
CA THR A 16 -2.43 -13.81 2.77
C THR A 16 -3.39 -13.21 1.75
N ILE A 17 -4.44 -13.92 1.36
CA ILE A 17 -5.46 -13.40 0.44
C ILE A 17 -6.14 -12.17 1.03
N PHE A 18 -6.57 -12.23 2.29
CA PHE A 18 -7.21 -11.11 2.97
C PHE A 18 -6.32 -9.87 3.01
N VAL A 19 -5.07 -10.02 3.49
CA VAL A 19 -4.10 -8.93 3.58
C VAL A 19 -3.78 -8.35 2.20
N THR A 20 -3.59 -9.22 1.19
CA THR A 20 -3.31 -8.79 -0.18
C THR A 20 -4.48 -8.01 -0.77
N VAL A 21 -5.71 -8.50 -0.67
CA VAL A 21 -6.88 -7.82 -1.24
C VAL A 21 -7.16 -6.49 -0.54
N VAL A 22 -7.29 -6.51 0.78
CA VAL A 22 -7.58 -5.31 1.56
C VAL A 22 -6.44 -4.29 1.47
N GLY A 23 -5.20 -4.75 1.63
CA GLY A 23 -4.02 -3.92 1.53
C GLY A 23 -3.87 -3.27 0.15
N THR A 24 -4.06 -4.04 -0.93
CA THR A 24 -3.96 -3.51 -2.31
C THR A 24 -5.03 -2.46 -2.59
N ILE A 25 -6.30 -2.74 -2.27
CA ILE A 25 -7.39 -1.80 -2.53
C ILE A 25 -7.14 -0.48 -1.80
N THR A 26 -6.83 -0.54 -0.51
CA THR A 26 -6.60 0.65 0.31
C THR A 26 -5.36 1.42 -0.12
N ALA A 27 -4.24 0.75 -0.42
CA ALA A 27 -3.01 1.38 -0.86
C ALA A 27 -3.14 2.04 -2.25
N VAL A 28 -3.83 1.38 -3.20
CA VAL A 28 -4.10 1.94 -4.53
C VAL A 28 -4.97 3.19 -4.43
N LEU A 29 -6.03 3.15 -3.62
CA LEU A 29 -6.89 4.31 -3.41
C LEU A 29 -6.12 5.48 -2.80
N LEU A 30 -5.33 5.24 -1.75
CA LEU A 30 -4.50 6.29 -1.13
C LEU A 30 -3.49 6.88 -2.12
N SER A 31 -2.79 6.02 -2.88
CA SER A 31 -1.82 6.47 -3.88
C SER A 31 -2.48 7.26 -5.01
N ALA A 32 -3.65 6.82 -5.48
CA ALA A 32 -4.41 7.51 -6.51
C ALA A 32 -4.95 8.87 -6.02
N MET A 33 -5.54 8.93 -4.82
CA MET A 33 -6.05 10.17 -4.25
C MET A 33 -4.93 11.19 -4.00
N THR A 34 -3.83 10.76 -3.40
CA THR A 34 -2.67 11.65 -3.16
C THR A 34 -2.03 12.08 -4.47
N GLY A 35 -1.87 11.17 -5.44
CA GLY A 35 -1.37 11.50 -6.77
C GLY A 35 -2.24 12.51 -7.50
N TYR A 36 -3.57 12.38 -7.43
CA TYR A 36 -4.53 13.32 -8.02
C TYR A 36 -4.39 14.71 -7.41
N VAL A 37 -4.42 14.85 -6.08
CA VAL A 37 -4.29 16.15 -5.41
C VAL A 37 -2.95 16.83 -5.76
N LEU A 38 -1.86 16.07 -5.79
CA LEU A 38 -0.53 16.59 -6.09
C LEU A 38 -0.28 16.83 -7.58
N ALA A 39 -1.11 16.30 -8.46
CA ALA A 39 -1.06 16.58 -9.90
C ALA A 39 -1.77 17.90 -10.28
N ARG A 40 -2.75 18.32 -9.47
CA ARG A 40 -3.59 19.51 -9.76
C ARG A 40 -2.78 20.81 -9.82
N PRO A 41 -2.96 21.65 -10.85
CA PRO A 41 -2.28 22.94 -10.96
C PRO A 41 -2.77 23.98 -9.97
N ASP A 42 -4.05 23.92 -9.58
CA ASP A 42 -4.72 24.83 -8.63
C ASP A 42 -4.34 24.58 -7.16
N PHE A 43 -3.60 23.50 -6.84
CA PHE A 43 -3.15 23.22 -5.50
C PHE A 43 -1.77 23.88 -5.19
N PRO A 44 -1.70 24.95 -4.38
CA PRO A 44 -0.49 25.76 -4.22
C PRO A 44 0.65 25.00 -3.52
N TRP A 45 0.34 24.06 -2.65
CA TRP A 45 1.31 23.29 -1.85
C TRP A 45 1.86 22.04 -2.55
N ARG A 46 1.39 21.72 -3.76
CA ARG A 46 1.72 20.47 -4.47
C ARG A 46 3.22 20.18 -4.57
N ASN A 47 4.04 21.19 -4.82
CA ASN A 47 5.48 21.01 -4.99
C ASN A 47 6.17 20.80 -3.63
N LYS A 48 5.78 21.54 -2.61
CA LYS A 48 6.35 21.44 -1.25
C LYS A 48 6.04 20.07 -0.64
N ILE A 49 4.78 19.62 -0.74
CA ILE A 49 4.35 18.32 -0.22
C ILE A 49 5.01 17.18 -1.01
N SER A 50 5.09 17.30 -2.34
CA SER A 50 5.79 16.29 -3.16
C SER A 50 7.28 16.20 -2.82
N PHE A 51 7.93 17.34 -2.59
CA PHE A 51 9.31 17.39 -2.14
C PHE A 51 9.48 16.75 -0.75
N PHE A 52 8.58 17.03 0.17
CA PHE A 52 8.57 16.42 1.50
C PHE A 52 8.49 14.89 1.42
N PHE A 53 7.55 14.34 0.66
CA PHE A 53 7.45 12.89 0.45
C PHE A 53 8.72 12.31 -0.20
N PHE A 54 9.25 12.96 -1.24
CA PHE A 54 10.49 12.53 -1.87
C PHE A 54 11.66 12.56 -0.88
N PHE A 55 11.78 13.63 -0.10
CA PHE A 55 12.83 13.79 0.91
C PHE A 55 12.81 12.64 1.94
N THR A 56 11.62 12.20 2.39
CA THR A 56 11.51 11.08 3.33
C THR A 56 12.05 9.75 2.77
N THR A 57 12.15 9.59 1.46
CA THR A 57 12.72 8.38 0.85
C THR A 57 14.25 8.35 0.87
N LEU A 58 14.89 9.51 1.00
CA LEU A 58 16.36 9.63 1.03
C LEU A 58 16.95 9.33 2.41
N PHE A 59 16.15 9.42 3.46
CA PHE A 59 16.59 9.22 4.84
C PHE A 59 15.84 8.07 5.48
N SER A 60 16.58 7.06 5.91
CA SER A 60 16.03 5.95 6.69
C SER A 60 16.59 6.00 8.10
N GLY A 61 15.73 5.95 9.09
CA GLY A 61 16.12 5.84 10.50
C GLY A 61 16.71 4.48 10.87
N GLY A 62 16.67 3.52 9.96
CA GLY A 62 17.11 2.15 10.19
C GLY A 62 16.00 1.26 10.77
N LEU A 63 16.33 -0.03 10.85
CA LEU A 63 15.37 -1.06 11.28
C LEU A 63 14.97 -0.92 12.74
N VAL A 64 15.92 -0.67 13.64
CA VAL A 64 15.67 -0.67 15.08
C VAL A 64 14.72 0.46 15.51
N PRO A 65 14.94 1.73 15.15
CA PRO A 65 14.00 2.83 15.46
C PRO A 65 12.61 2.58 14.86
N TRP A 66 12.54 2.08 13.61
CA TRP A 66 11.29 1.77 12.97
C TRP A 66 10.52 0.65 13.70
N TYR A 67 11.20 -0.45 14.05
CA TYR A 67 10.61 -1.55 14.82
C TYR A 67 10.11 -1.08 16.19
N LEU A 68 10.90 -0.28 16.92
CA LEU A 68 10.50 0.25 18.23
C LEU A 68 9.27 1.15 18.13
N MET A 69 9.19 1.99 17.11
CA MET A 69 8.03 2.82 16.85
C MET A 69 6.78 1.97 16.58
N CYS A 70 6.89 0.98 15.70
CA CYS A 70 5.77 0.09 15.36
C CYS A 70 5.33 -0.78 16.53
N SER A 71 6.27 -1.36 17.29
CA SER A 71 5.95 -2.30 18.39
C SER A 71 5.48 -1.60 19.65
N LYS A 72 6.14 -0.48 20.05
CA LYS A 72 5.81 0.22 21.30
C LYS A 72 4.72 1.27 21.14
N PHE A 73 4.77 2.05 20.05
CA PHE A 73 3.83 3.16 19.83
C PHE A 73 2.53 2.68 19.18
N PHE A 74 2.63 1.95 18.07
CA PHE A 74 1.45 1.45 17.33
C PHE A 74 0.96 0.09 17.81
N LYS A 75 1.69 -0.60 18.70
CA LYS A 75 1.35 -1.92 19.25
C LYS A 75 1.04 -2.95 18.16
N PHE A 76 1.89 -3.03 17.15
CA PHE A 76 1.70 -3.92 16.00
C PHE A 76 1.81 -5.41 16.32
N ASN A 77 2.42 -5.77 17.45
CA ASN A 77 2.70 -7.16 17.81
C ASN A 77 1.43 -8.02 17.80
N ASN A 78 1.45 -9.11 17.03
CA ASN A 78 0.40 -10.11 16.91
C ASN A 78 -0.98 -9.58 16.44
N HIS A 79 -0.99 -8.53 15.64
CA HIS A 79 -2.21 -7.97 15.07
C HIS A 79 -2.14 -7.98 13.54
N ILE A 80 -3.24 -8.37 12.88
CA ILE A 80 -3.31 -8.48 11.42
C ILE A 80 -3.05 -7.15 10.69
N TYR A 81 -3.38 -6.01 11.30
CA TYR A 81 -3.11 -4.69 10.73
C TYR A 81 -1.60 -4.38 10.61
N SER A 82 -0.75 -5.09 11.35
CA SER A 82 0.71 -4.96 11.23
C SER A 82 1.24 -5.45 9.88
N LEU A 83 0.49 -6.29 9.19
CA LEU A 83 0.82 -6.76 7.84
C LEU A 83 0.30 -5.80 6.75
N ILE A 84 -0.66 -4.92 7.08
CA ILE A 84 -1.28 -4.01 6.12
C ILE A 84 -0.65 -2.61 6.19
N LEU A 85 -0.57 -2.03 7.40
CA LEU A 85 -0.18 -0.62 7.58
C LEU A 85 1.23 -0.25 7.10
N PRO A 86 2.28 -1.08 7.31
CA PRO A 86 3.63 -0.73 6.86
C PRO A 86 3.76 -0.56 5.34
N CYS A 87 2.99 -1.32 4.57
CA CYS A 87 3.01 -1.29 3.10
C CYS A 87 1.89 -0.44 2.49
N LEU A 88 1.07 0.23 3.33
CA LEU A 88 -0.15 0.92 2.89
C LEU A 88 0.15 2.13 1.98
N PHE A 89 1.24 2.84 2.22
CA PHE A 89 1.60 4.02 1.45
C PHE A 89 3.03 3.91 0.93
N SER A 90 3.16 3.90 -0.39
CA SER A 90 4.43 3.94 -1.09
C SER A 90 4.61 5.29 -1.79
N VAL A 91 5.66 6.02 -1.43
CA VAL A 91 6.02 7.28 -2.11
C VAL A 91 6.29 7.05 -3.58
N TRP A 92 6.87 5.91 -3.94
CA TRP A 92 7.11 5.51 -5.33
C TRP A 92 5.80 5.43 -6.12
N ASN A 93 4.81 4.71 -5.61
CA ASN A 93 3.49 4.59 -6.23
C ASN A 93 2.78 5.95 -6.34
N MET A 94 2.93 6.81 -5.33
CA MET A 94 2.40 8.17 -5.34
C MET A 94 3.04 9.03 -6.44
N ILE A 95 4.37 8.93 -6.65
CA ILE A 95 5.06 9.66 -7.72
C ILE A 95 4.60 9.19 -9.10
N ILE A 96 4.45 7.87 -9.29
CA ILE A 96 3.90 7.29 -10.53
C ILE A 96 2.49 7.81 -10.77
N ALA A 97 1.63 7.76 -9.74
CA ALA A 97 0.26 8.26 -9.83
C ALA A 97 0.21 9.76 -10.19
N LYS A 98 1.01 10.59 -9.51
CA LYS A 98 1.13 12.02 -9.81
C LYS A 98 1.59 12.27 -11.24
N SER A 99 2.60 11.53 -11.70
CA SER A 99 3.16 11.71 -13.05
C SER A 99 2.13 11.35 -14.12
N PHE A 100 1.43 10.24 -13.97
CA PHE A 100 0.37 9.82 -14.88
C PHE A 100 -0.80 10.81 -14.91
N MET A 101 -1.28 11.22 -13.73
CA MET A 101 -2.44 12.13 -13.61
C MET A 101 -2.15 13.54 -14.12
N LYS A 102 -0.89 13.97 -14.15
CA LYS A 102 -0.50 15.21 -14.84
C LYS A 102 -0.72 15.18 -16.35
N GLY A 103 -0.73 13.99 -16.95
CA GLY A 103 -1.02 13.81 -18.38
C GLY A 103 -2.51 13.88 -18.70
N ILE A 104 -3.40 13.88 -17.70
CA ILE A 104 -4.84 14.05 -17.91
C ILE A 104 -5.12 15.55 -18.06
N PRO A 105 -5.79 15.99 -19.15
CA PRO A 105 -6.10 17.40 -19.38
C PRO A 105 -6.90 18.00 -18.22
N PHE A 106 -6.44 19.13 -17.70
CA PHE A 106 -7.09 19.79 -16.55
C PHE A 106 -8.45 20.37 -16.91
N GLU A 107 -8.68 20.64 -18.18
CA GLU A 107 -9.93 21.12 -18.77
C GLU A 107 -11.12 20.20 -18.44
N LEU A 108 -10.88 18.89 -18.30
CA LEU A 108 -11.92 17.94 -17.85
C LEU A 108 -12.40 18.25 -16.43
N THR A 109 -11.48 18.66 -15.56
CA THR A 109 -11.80 19.05 -14.18
C THR A 109 -12.54 20.40 -14.17
N GLU A 110 -12.10 21.35 -14.99
CA GLU A 110 -12.72 22.69 -15.11
C GLU A 110 -14.14 22.58 -15.66
N ALA A 111 -14.35 21.84 -16.75
CA ALA A 111 -15.67 21.60 -17.31
C ALA A 111 -16.64 20.99 -16.29
N ALA A 112 -16.21 19.97 -15.57
CA ALA A 112 -17.02 19.35 -14.55
C ALA A 112 -17.34 20.31 -13.37
N LYS A 113 -16.42 21.22 -13.02
CA LYS A 113 -16.69 22.25 -12.00
C LYS A 113 -17.71 23.29 -12.47
N VAL A 114 -17.69 23.67 -13.76
CA VAL A 114 -18.72 24.55 -14.36
C VAL A 114 -20.10 23.90 -14.27
N ASP A 115 -20.17 22.57 -14.45
CA ASP A 115 -21.39 21.77 -14.27
C ASP A 115 -21.80 21.57 -12.80
N GLY A 116 -21.07 22.18 -11.85
CA GLY A 116 -21.36 22.10 -10.41
C GLY A 116 -20.86 20.84 -9.71
N ALA A 117 -20.02 20.02 -10.35
CA ALA A 117 -19.50 18.80 -9.74
C ALA A 117 -18.46 19.10 -8.64
N GLY A 118 -18.62 18.47 -7.48
CA GLY A 118 -17.65 18.54 -6.39
C GLY A 118 -16.37 17.74 -6.70
N ASP A 119 -15.25 18.12 -6.07
CA ASP A 119 -13.93 17.51 -6.31
C ASP A 119 -13.92 15.98 -6.09
N PHE A 120 -14.68 15.48 -5.13
CA PHE A 120 -14.78 14.05 -4.86
C PHE A 120 -15.54 13.31 -5.99
N TYR A 121 -16.60 13.90 -6.51
CA TYR A 121 -17.34 13.36 -7.65
C TYR A 121 -16.45 13.32 -8.90
N ILE A 122 -15.70 14.41 -9.17
CA ILE A 122 -14.75 14.49 -10.28
C ILE A 122 -13.70 13.38 -10.18
N PHE A 123 -13.12 13.17 -8.99
CA PHE A 123 -12.15 12.11 -8.79
C PHE A 123 -12.73 10.73 -9.13
N TRP A 124 -13.90 10.36 -8.56
CA TRP A 124 -14.47 9.02 -8.73
C TRP A 124 -15.07 8.75 -10.09
N LYS A 125 -15.71 9.75 -10.70
CA LYS A 125 -16.50 9.55 -11.94
C LYS A 125 -15.74 9.91 -13.20
N ILE A 126 -14.74 10.77 -13.13
CA ILE A 126 -14.01 11.26 -14.30
C ILE A 126 -12.56 10.79 -14.26
N ILE A 127 -11.82 11.11 -13.20
CA ILE A 127 -10.37 10.89 -13.15
C ILE A 127 -10.05 9.41 -12.95
N LEU A 128 -10.66 8.75 -11.99
CA LEU A 128 -10.37 7.35 -11.67
C LEU A 128 -10.65 6.39 -12.84
N PRO A 129 -11.79 6.51 -13.56
CA PRO A 129 -12.03 5.71 -14.76
C PRO A 129 -11.06 5.98 -15.91
N THR A 130 -10.61 7.24 -16.07
CA THR A 130 -9.60 7.61 -17.09
C THR A 130 -8.22 7.04 -16.71
N ALA A 131 -7.93 6.90 -15.42
CA ALA A 131 -6.68 6.39 -14.89
C ALA A 131 -6.66 4.86 -14.70
N LYS A 132 -7.53 4.08 -15.36
CA LYS A 132 -7.54 2.60 -15.26
C LYS A 132 -6.18 1.93 -15.49
N PRO A 133 -5.36 2.31 -16.49
CA PRO A 133 -4.04 1.70 -16.69
C PRO A 133 -3.11 1.93 -15.51
N LEU A 134 -3.15 3.12 -14.91
CA LEU A 134 -2.40 3.46 -13.71
C LEU A 134 -2.81 2.58 -12.53
N ILE A 135 -4.12 2.45 -12.29
CA ILE A 135 -4.67 1.64 -11.19
C ILE A 135 -4.26 0.19 -11.33
N ALA A 136 -4.32 -0.37 -12.55
CA ALA A 136 -3.89 -1.73 -12.82
C ALA A 136 -2.39 -1.94 -12.52
N THR A 137 -1.55 -0.98 -12.95
CA THR A 137 -0.09 -1.06 -12.74
C THR A 137 0.26 -0.97 -11.25
N ILE A 138 -0.25 0.06 -10.54
CA ILE A 138 0.02 0.22 -9.11
C ILE A 138 -0.61 -0.94 -8.32
N GLY A 139 -1.79 -1.39 -8.72
CA GLY A 139 -2.48 -2.52 -8.12
C GLY A 139 -1.65 -3.80 -8.20
N LEU A 140 -1.08 -4.09 -9.37
CA LEU A 140 -0.22 -5.26 -9.56
C LEU A 140 1.03 -5.18 -8.66
N PHE A 141 1.77 -4.06 -8.68
CA PHE A 141 2.97 -3.91 -7.85
C PHE A 141 2.65 -4.02 -6.36
N THR A 142 1.57 -3.41 -5.91
CA THR A 142 1.15 -3.45 -4.51
C THR A 142 0.69 -4.85 -4.11
N ALA A 143 -0.09 -5.53 -4.97
CA ALA A 143 -0.53 -6.90 -4.71
C ALA A 143 0.65 -7.87 -4.59
N LEU A 144 1.67 -7.75 -5.46
CA LEU A 144 2.89 -8.54 -5.38
C LEU A 144 3.69 -8.22 -4.11
N THR A 145 3.72 -6.97 -3.67
CA THR A 145 4.39 -6.58 -2.42
C THR A 145 3.73 -7.25 -1.22
N TYR A 146 2.41 -7.18 -1.10
CA TYR A 146 1.67 -7.84 -0.01
C TYR A 146 1.75 -9.37 -0.08
N TRP A 147 1.63 -9.94 -1.28
CA TRP A 147 1.70 -11.38 -1.46
C TRP A 147 3.04 -11.97 -1.03
N ASN A 148 4.14 -11.27 -1.32
CA ASN A 148 5.51 -11.73 -1.02
C ASN A 148 6.04 -11.26 0.36
N ASP A 149 5.24 -10.57 1.16
CA ASP A 149 5.67 -10.00 2.44
C ASP A 149 5.78 -11.07 3.52
N TRP A 150 6.96 -11.64 3.66
CA TRP A 150 7.33 -12.50 4.79
C TRP A 150 7.97 -11.71 5.93
N TYR A 151 8.56 -10.55 5.62
CA TYR A 151 9.41 -9.78 6.54
C TYR A 151 8.60 -9.12 7.66
N ASN A 152 7.49 -8.44 7.36
CA ASN A 152 6.63 -7.87 8.38
C ASN A 152 5.98 -8.95 9.25
N CYS A 153 5.66 -10.11 8.67
CA CYS A 153 5.16 -11.25 9.41
C CYS A 153 6.20 -11.76 10.42
N MET A 154 7.46 -11.90 10.00
CA MET A 154 8.56 -12.28 10.87
C MET A 154 8.77 -11.30 12.03
N LEU A 155 8.69 -9.99 11.75
CA LEU A 155 8.93 -8.96 12.76
C LEU A 155 7.80 -8.84 13.79
N PHE A 156 6.54 -8.93 13.37
CA PHE A 156 5.41 -8.57 14.21
C PHE A 156 4.52 -9.74 14.64
N MET A 157 4.59 -10.90 13.95
CA MET A 157 3.70 -12.04 14.19
C MET A 157 4.44 -13.26 14.79
N SER A 158 5.54 -13.04 15.49
CA SER A 158 6.43 -14.11 15.98
C SER A 158 5.80 -15.08 17.00
N THR A 159 4.78 -14.66 17.76
CA THR A 159 4.21 -15.44 18.86
C THR A 159 2.72 -15.80 18.70
N GLY A 160 2.04 -15.30 17.66
CA GLY A 160 0.57 -15.36 17.57
C GLY A 160 -0.03 -16.48 16.72
N GLY A 161 0.76 -17.28 16.01
CA GLY A 161 0.25 -18.40 15.18
C GLY A 161 -0.54 -17.97 13.91
N THR A 162 -0.77 -16.70 13.69
CA THR A 162 -1.46 -16.14 12.51
C THR A 162 -0.45 -15.72 11.44
N TRP A 163 0.27 -16.69 10.89
CA TRP A 163 1.32 -16.43 9.90
C TRP A 163 0.76 -16.32 8.49
N ASN A 164 1.40 -15.49 7.67
CA ASN A 164 1.11 -15.47 6.24
C ASN A 164 1.81 -16.65 5.52
N LEU A 165 1.39 -16.91 4.29
CA LEU A 165 1.89 -18.05 3.52
C LEU A 165 3.41 -17.99 3.29
N GLN A 166 3.95 -16.84 2.91
CA GLN A 166 5.37 -16.67 2.60
C GLN A 166 6.26 -16.93 3.82
N TYR A 167 5.89 -16.42 4.99
CA TYR A 167 6.62 -16.68 6.22
C TYR A 167 6.53 -18.15 6.64
N THR A 168 5.35 -18.76 6.47
CA THR A 168 5.16 -20.20 6.74
C THR A 168 6.05 -21.05 5.83
N LEU A 169 6.10 -20.76 4.52
CA LEU A 169 6.95 -21.48 3.56
C LEU A 169 8.44 -21.29 3.86
N GLN A 170 8.85 -20.07 4.27
CA GLN A 170 10.24 -19.79 4.62
C GLN A 170 10.67 -20.57 5.87
N ASN A 171 9.83 -20.61 6.90
CA ASN A 171 10.11 -21.44 8.08
C ASN A 171 10.22 -22.93 7.74
N LEU A 172 9.41 -23.41 6.79
CA LEU A 172 9.47 -24.78 6.31
C LEU A 172 10.77 -25.07 5.57
N SER A 173 11.24 -24.16 4.73
CA SER A 173 12.50 -24.34 3.99
C SER A 173 13.72 -24.37 4.93
N LEU A 174 13.72 -23.55 6.01
CA LEU A 174 14.79 -23.51 6.99
C LEU A 174 14.87 -24.77 7.88
N ILE A 175 13.75 -25.50 8.03
CA ILE A 175 13.72 -26.75 8.78
C ILE A 175 14.27 -27.95 7.96
N HIS A 176 14.31 -27.81 6.62
CA HIS A 176 14.75 -28.86 5.70
C HIS A 176 16.21 -28.73 5.23
N ILE A 177 16.93 -27.68 5.66
CA ILE A 177 18.37 -27.52 5.47
C ILE A 177 19.10 -27.97 6.74
#